data_569b38f1230806e68858651576be2fa5
#
_entry.id   569b38f1230806e68858651576be2fa5
#
_cell.length_a   1.000
_cell.length_b   1.000
_cell.length_c   1.000
_cell.angle_alpha   90.00
_cell.angle_beta   90.00
_cell.angle_gamma   90.00
#
_symmetry.space_group_name_H-M   'P 1'
#
loop_
_entity.id
_entity.type
_entity.pdbx_description
1 polymer ?
#
loop_
_entity_poly.entity_id
_entity_poly.type
_entity_poly.pdbx_seq_one_letter_code
_entity_poly.pdbx_strand_id
1 'polypeptide(L)'
;DTSKVTDTLIERYFELTLREGNRKAFVDRLKMPKDTITYNNIKHIQQPTLIIWGAQDLLIPVENAYKFQEDLPNNTLIILEGTGHTPMEESPRESLEPVFNFLKTSQ
;
A
#
# COMPACT_ATOMS: atom_id res chain seq x y z
N ASP A 1 -4.89 14.06 -3.25
CA ASP A 1 -4.50 15.35 -3.87
C ASP A 1 -4.83 15.31 -5.37
N THR A 2 -5.92 16.00 -5.79
CA THR A 2 -6.38 16.03 -7.19
C THR A 2 -5.37 16.67 -8.15
N SER A 3 -4.46 17.50 -7.66
CA SER A 3 -3.44 18.15 -8.50
C SER A 3 -2.43 17.16 -9.10
N LYS A 4 -2.37 15.96 -8.55
CA LYS A 4 -1.48 14.86 -8.99
C LYS A 4 -2.15 13.92 -9.99
N VAL A 5 -3.45 14.08 -10.24
CA VAL A 5 -4.19 13.28 -11.22
C VAL A 5 -3.96 13.87 -12.61
N THR A 6 -3.16 13.20 -13.42
CA THR A 6 -2.87 13.59 -14.80
C THR A 6 -3.72 12.80 -15.78
N ASP A 7 -3.91 13.31 -17.00
CA ASP A 7 -4.62 12.58 -18.07
C ASP A 7 -3.95 11.23 -18.35
N THR A 8 -2.62 11.17 -18.37
CA THR A 8 -1.87 9.92 -18.54
C THR A 8 -2.17 8.91 -17.44
N LEU A 9 -2.33 9.36 -16.19
CA LEU A 9 -2.68 8.47 -15.08
C LEU A 9 -4.10 7.95 -15.25
N ILE A 10 -5.04 8.82 -15.64
CA ILE A 10 -6.44 8.44 -15.93
C ILE A 10 -6.50 7.40 -17.05
N GLU A 11 -5.83 7.64 -18.17
CA GLU A 11 -5.76 6.71 -19.29
C GLU A 11 -5.20 5.35 -18.86
N ARG A 12 -4.10 5.35 -18.10
CA ARG A 12 -3.48 4.11 -17.59
C ARG A 12 -4.46 3.28 -16.75
N TYR A 13 -5.17 3.91 -15.81
CA TYR A 13 -6.15 3.19 -14.98
C TYR A 13 -7.36 2.74 -15.79
N PHE A 14 -7.80 3.54 -16.75
CA PHE A 14 -8.88 3.17 -17.66
C PHE A 14 -8.51 1.92 -18.48
N GLU A 15 -7.34 1.89 -19.09
CA GLU A 15 -6.85 0.73 -19.84
C GLU A 15 -6.77 -0.54 -18.97
N LEU A 16 -6.34 -0.41 -17.72
CA LEU A 16 -6.33 -1.55 -16.78
C LEU A 16 -7.72 -2.12 -16.55
N THR A 17 -8.76 -1.28 -16.54
CA THR A 17 -10.16 -1.74 -16.40
C THR A 17 -10.68 -2.46 -17.64
N LEU A 18 -10.12 -2.17 -18.82
CA LEU A 18 -10.52 -2.80 -20.10
C LEU A 18 -9.91 -4.18 -20.31
N ARG A 19 -8.86 -4.55 -19.57
CA ARG A 19 -8.23 -5.86 -19.71
C ARG A 19 -9.22 -6.97 -19.32
N GLU A 20 -9.21 -8.03 -20.12
CA GLU A 20 -10.06 -9.20 -19.88
C GLU A 20 -9.85 -9.74 -18.46
N GLY A 21 -10.95 -10.00 -17.78
CA GLY A 21 -10.95 -10.56 -16.42
C GLY A 21 -10.79 -9.55 -15.29
N ASN A 22 -10.21 -8.36 -15.51
CA ASN A 22 -9.91 -7.42 -14.41
C ASN A 22 -11.17 -6.97 -13.66
N ARG A 23 -12.22 -6.58 -14.36
CA ARG A 23 -13.50 -6.18 -13.73
C ARG A 23 -14.14 -7.33 -12.95
N LYS A 24 -14.08 -8.55 -13.52
CA LYS A 24 -14.59 -9.74 -12.85
C LYS A 24 -13.79 -10.04 -11.58
N ALA A 25 -12.46 -10.02 -11.66
CA ALA A 25 -11.58 -10.25 -10.52
C ALA A 25 -11.83 -9.25 -9.39
N PHE A 26 -12.03 -7.97 -9.72
CA PHE A 26 -12.38 -6.93 -8.75
C PHE A 26 -13.70 -7.23 -8.03
N VAL A 27 -14.75 -7.57 -8.79
CA VAL A 27 -16.06 -7.93 -8.20
C VAL A 27 -15.96 -9.20 -7.35
N ASP A 28 -15.24 -10.22 -7.81
CA ASP A 28 -15.05 -11.47 -7.08
C ASP A 28 -14.29 -11.21 -5.76
N ARG A 29 -13.27 -10.32 -5.77
CA ARG A 29 -12.54 -9.92 -4.56
C ARG A 29 -13.45 -9.28 -3.52
N LEU A 30 -14.41 -8.44 -3.93
CA LEU A 30 -15.37 -7.81 -3.00
C LEU A 30 -16.32 -8.82 -2.36
N LYS A 31 -16.55 -9.96 -2.99
CA LYS A 31 -17.43 -11.04 -2.49
C LYS A 31 -16.69 -12.03 -1.59
N MET A 32 -15.36 -11.99 -1.54
CA MET A 32 -14.59 -12.91 -0.70
C MET A 32 -14.87 -12.66 0.78
N PRO A 33 -15.04 -13.72 1.57
CA PRO A 33 -15.16 -13.58 3.01
C PRO A 33 -13.88 -12.99 3.60
N LYS A 34 -14.02 -12.23 4.69
CA LYS A 34 -12.85 -11.70 5.43
C LYS A 34 -12.10 -12.88 6.05
N ASP A 35 -10.84 -13.01 5.71
CA ASP A 35 -9.94 -14.02 6.27
C ASP A 35 -9.23 -13.47 7.51
N THR A 36 -9.75 -13.83 8.68
CA THR A 36 -9.14 -13.48 9.97
C THR A 36 -7.99 -14.41 10.36
N ILE A 37 -7.89 -15.59 9.75
CA ILE A 37 -6.82 -16.57 10.04
C ILE A 37 -5.51 -16.06 9.48
N THR A 38 -5.53 -15.58 8.23
CA THR A 38 -4.34 -14.98 7.59
C THR A 38 -3.86 -13.76 8.36
N TYR A 39 -4.76 -12.91 8.85
CA TYR A 39 -4.41 -11.76 9.68
C TYR A 39 -3.63 -12.18 10.93
N ASN A 40 -4.09 -13.20 11.65
CA ASN A 40 -3.43 -13.69 12.85
C ASN A 40 -2.03 -14.27 12.61
N ASN A 41 -1.68 -14.59 11.36
CA ASN A 41 -0.37 -15.10 10.98
C ASN A 41 0.67 -14.01 10.69
N ILE A 42 0.29 -12.73 10.61
CA ILE A 42 1.21 -11.60 10.35
C ILE A 42 2.35 -11.59 11.38
N LYS A 43 2.05 -11.83 12.65
CA LYS A 43 3.04 -11.90 13.75
C LYS A 43 4.11 -12.98 13.60
N HIS A 44 3.94 -13.92 12.69
CA HIS A 44 4.93 -14.99 12.40
C HIS A 44 5.87 -14.63 11.26
N ILE A 45 5.69 -13.49 10.60
CA ILE A 45 6.57 -12.99 9.53
C ILE A 45 7.84 -12.46 10.17
N GLN A 46 8.95 -13.19 10.01
CA GLN A 46 10.25 -12.83 10.59
C GLN A 46 11.12 -12.00 9.64
N GLN A 47 10.74 -11.93 8.37
CA GLN A 47 11.48 -11.18 7.36
C GLN A 47 11.46 -9.68 7.68
N PRO A 48 12.57 -8.96 7.43
CA PRO A 48 12.56 -7.51 7.47
C PRO A 48 11.45 -6.96 6.58
N THR A 49 10.61 -6.11 7.14
CA THR A 49 9.44 -5.57 6.44
C THR A 49 9.44 -4.05 6.52
N LEU A 50 9.35 -3.39 5.37
CA LEU A 50 9.14 -1.95 5.29
C LEU A 50 7.64 -1.66 5.07
N ILE A 51 7.07 -0.85 5.95
CA ILE A 51 5.69 -0.36 5.86
C ILE A 51 5.76 1.11 5.46
N ILE A 52 5.16 1.45 4.32
CA ILE A 52 5.02 2.85 3.88
C ILE A 52 3.54 3.17 3.78
N TRP A 53 3.10 4.26 4.40
CA TRP A 53 1.69 4.64 4.43
C TRP A 53 1.51 6.13 4.31
N GLY A 54 0.47 6.55 3.58
CA GLY A 54 0.08 7.95 3.51
C GLY A 54 -0.73 8.36 4.74
N ALA A 55 -0.35 9.47 5.37
CA ALA A 55 -1.06 9.99 6.54
C ALA A 55 -2.51 10.40 6.24
N GLN A 56 -2.79 10.79 4.99
CA GLN A 56 -4.10 11.20 4.52
C GLN A 56 -4.82 10.11 3.68
N ASP A 57 -4.48 8.84 3.91
CA ASP A 57 -5.20 7.74 3.26
C ASP A 57 -6.65 7.64 3.75
N LEU A 58 -7.59 8.06 2.89
CA LEU A 58 -9.02 8.02 3.17
C LEU A 58 -9.67 6.69 2.81
N LEU A 59 -8.96 5.82 2.07
CA LEU A 59 -9.47 4.51 1.69
C LEU A 59 -9.15 3.45 2.74
N ILE A 60 -7.90 3.42 3.20
CA ILE A 60 -7.46 2.55 4.29
C ILE A 60 -6.74 3.42 5.32
N PRO A 61 -7.41 3.78 6.43
CA PRO A 61 -6.90 4.73 7.41
C PRO A 61 -5.53 4.34 7.98
N VAL A 62 -4.72 5.35 8.30
CA VAL A 62 -3.33 5.20 8.78
C VAL A 62 -3.21 4.37 10.06
N GLU A 63 -4.28 4.26 10.85
CA GLU A 63 -4.35 3.40 12.04
C GLU A 63 -4.05 1.92 11.72
N ASN A 64 -4.27 1.50 10.46
CA ASN A 64 -3.90 0.15 10.04
C ASN A 64 -2.39 -0.01 9.89
N ALA A 65 -1.65 1.04 9.53
CA ALA A 65 -0.20 1.00 9.49
C ALA A 65 0.39 0.77 10.89
N TYR A 66 -0.17 1.42 11.92
CA TYR A 66 0.24 1.19 13.32
C TYR A 66 -0.07 -0.21 13.80
N LYS A 67 -1.22 -0.80 13.40
CA LYS A 67 -1.52 -2.21 13.70
C LYS A 67 -0.51 -3.16 13.05
N PHE A 68 -0.12 -2.92 11.80
CA PHE A 68 0.94 -3.69 11.16
C PHE A 68 2.27 -3.54 11.89
N GLN A 69 2.60 -2.35 12.36
CA GLN A 69 3.80 -2.10 13.15
C GLN A 69 3.80 -2.89 14.47
N GLU A 70 2.65 -2.98 15.14
CA GLU A 70 2.49 -3.76 16.38
C GLU A 70 2.60 -5.26 16.13
N ASP A 71 2.02 -5.75 15.03
CA ASP A 71 1.92 -7.18 14.74
C ASP A 71 3.18 -7.78 14.09
N LEU A 72 3.92 -7.00 13.31
CA LEU A 72 5.14 -7.45 12.62
C LEU A 72 6.37 -7.35 13.52
N PRO A 73 7.06 -8.46 13.86
CA PRO A 73 8.16 -8.44 14.81
C PRO A 73 9.42 -7.73 14.29
N ASN A 74 9.62 -7.68 12.97
CA ASN A 74 10.80 -7.06 12.35
C ASN A 74 10.36 -6.08 11.26
N ASN A 75 10.01 -4.86 11.68
CA ASN A 75 9.48 -3.87 10.76
C ASN A 75 10.10 -2.48 10.92
N THR A 76 9.97 -1.70 9.86
CA THR A 76 10.22 -0.26 9.83
C THR A 76 8.98 0.42 9.27
N LEU A 77 8.40 1.34 10.01
CA LEU A 77 7.22 2.11 9.58
C LEU A 77 7.63 3.53 9.15
N ILE A 78 7.17 3.92 7.97
CA ILE A 78 7.31 5.29 7.43
C ILE A 78 5.92 5.82 7.10
N ILE A 79 5.54 6.92 7.73
CA ILE A 79 4.32 7.66 7.43
C ILE A 79 4.70 8.87 6.57
N LEU A 80 4.02 9.04 5.44
CA LEU A 80 4.24 10.14 4.51
C LEU A 80 3.14 11.19 4.65
N GLU A 81 3.50 12.35 5.17
CA GLU A 81 2.60 13.49 5.30
C GLU A 81 2.17 14.02 3.93
N GLY A 82 0.94 14.52 3.83
CA GLY A 82 0.39 15.05 2.57
C GLY A 82 0.12 13.98 1.49
N THR A 83 0.14 12.70 1.86
CA THR A 83 0.06 11.57 0.93
C THR A 83 -1.16 10.72 1.27
N GLY A 84 -1.89 10.28 0.24
CA GLY A 84 -3.06 9.40 0.36
C GLY A 84 -2.73 7.93 0.13
N HIS A 85 -3.61 7.25 -0.62
CA HIS A 85 -3.60 5.78 -0.73
C HIS A 85 -2.48 5.22 -1.61
N THR A 86 -1.95 6.00 -2.55
CA THR A 86 -0.94 5.54 -3.52
C THR A 86 0.38 6.31 -3.38
N PRO A 87 1.14 6.09 -2.29
CA PRO A 87 2.37 6.83 -2.03
C PRO A 87 3.36 6.90 -3.19
N MET A 88 3.47 5.81 -3.96
CA MET A 88 4.37 5.74 -5.12
C MET A 88 3.95 6.65 -6.28
N GLU A 89 2.68 7.06 -6.34
CA GLU A 89 2.15 7.96 -7.37
C GLU A 89 1.99 9.40 -6.85
N GLU A 90 1.57 9.53 -5.59
CA GLU A 90 1.30 10.83 -4.98
C GLU A 90 2.57 11.53 -4.47
N SER A 91 3.54 10.76 -3.98
CA SER A 91 4.80 11.23 -3.39
C SER A 91 5.97 10.33 -3.80
N PRO A 92 6.28 10.26 -5.12
CA PRO A 92 7.22 9.27 -5.66
C PRO A 92 8.65 9.42 -5.12
N ARG A 93 9.11 10.63 -4.85
CA ARG A 93 10.46 10.86 -4.30
C ARG A 93 10.53 10.46 -2.83
N GLU A 94 9.58 10.92 -2.05
CA GLU A 94 9.47 10.69 -0.61
C GLU A 94 9.24 9.19 -0.30
N SER A 95 8.52 8.48 -1.17
CA SER A 95 8.30 7.04 -1.02
C SER A 95 9.51 6.20 -1.47
N LEU A 96 10.28 6.66 -2.46
CA LEU A 96 11.42 5.93 -3.01
C LEU A 96 12.61 5.89 -2.03
N GLU A 97 12.89 6.99 -1.35
CA GLU A 97 14.06 7.09 -0.45
C GLU A 97 14.07 6.03 0.66
N PRO A 98 12.97 5.84 1.43
CA PRO A 98 12.92 4.76 2.43
C PRO A 98 13.07 3.37 1.83
N VAL A 99 12.51 3.12 0.64
CA VAL A 99 12.67 1.82 -0.04
C VAL A 99 14.13 1.56 -0.37
N PHE A 100 14.82 2.56 -0.92
CA PHE A 100 16.22 2.43 -1.30
C PHE A 100 17.12 2.19 -0.09
N ASN A 101 16.87 2.90 1.01
CA ASN A 101 17.61 2.73 2.26
C ASN A 101 17.36 1.35 2.88
N PHE A 102 16.10 0.92 2.91
CA PHE A 102 15.72 -0.41 3.42
C PHE A 102 16.39 -1.55 2.65
N LEU A 103 16.38 -1.49 1.32
CA LEU A 103 17.01 -2.53 0.48
C LEU A 103 18.53 -2.58 0.64
N LYS A 104 19.20 -1.47 0.96
CA LYS A 104 20.64 -1.46 1.24
C LYS A 104 21.00 -2.07 2.58
N THR A 105 20.12 -1.93 3.58
CA THR A 105 20.40 -2.39 4.95
C THR A 105 19.92 -3.82 5.21
N SER A 106 19.07 -4.36 4.33
CA SER A 106 18.48 -5.69 4.45
C SER A 106 19.28 -6.78 3.70
N GLN A 107 20.43 -6.42 3.17
CA GLN A 107 21.41 -7.37 2.60
C GLN A 107 22.43 -7.73 3.68
#